data_35f29e03269ab94a39a372b20282fc5c
#
_entry.id   35f29e03269ab94a39a372b20282fc5c
#
_cell.length_a   1.000
_cell.length_b   1.000
_cell.length_c   1.000
_cell.angle_alpha   90.00
_cell.angle_beta   90.00
_cell.angle_gamma   90.00
#
_symmetry.space_group_name_H-M   'P 1'
#
loop_
_entity.id
_entity.type
_entity.pdbx_description
1 polymer ?
#
loop_
_entity_poly.entity_id
_entity_poly.type
_entity_poly.pdbx_seq_one_letter_code
_entity_poly.pdbx_strand_id
1 'polypeptide(L)'
;MSDLINPSKEEYERVGMKKIFPLEPGHLVPPWLDPAFKNIANDKMTRAYIAKLICLVIPIDFNYLLDKMVIVSNNTQEGSLNEHHNEQDVVVSFDNMRINVEVSMNNKDENIRKNLITWLKQAGNMYKVSDGYKIPRICHQICIENYNAFNNDLLVTEAKLVDVSTGNYEVLTDDYIQYHVNLNNLRKVCYNELSEIEKYYTLLTLDEEDKLLELCQGDEILMDTVDKLKIMSNDTEFITSLENKQIEEYCHKIALEDAEEKGKQEGKAEGKKDEKLEIAKKSLKQGLDINVISTITGLSIDEINELKV
;
A
#
# COMPACT_ATOMS: atom_id res chain seq x y z
N MET A 1 -26.07 -18.85 -4.39
CA MET A 1 -24.61 -18.74 -4.24
C MET A 1 -24.10 -18.65 -5.66
N SER A 2 -23.70 -17.46 -6.08
CA SER A 2 -23.14 -17.24 -7.42
C SER A 2 -21.86 -18.06 -7.52
N ASP A 3 -21.69 -18.79 -8.64
CA ASP A 3 -20.44 -19.42 -8.99
C ASP A 3 -19.34 -18.37 -8.86
N LEU A 4 -18.47 -18.53 -7.84
CA LEU A 4 -17.35 -17.65 -7.63
C LEU A 4 -16.50 -17.73 -8.91
N ILE A 5 -16.47 -16.63 -9.65
CA ILE A 5 -15.60 -16.46 -10.81
C ILE A 5 -14.19 -16.66 -10.27
N ASN A 6 -13.49 -17.68 -10.75
CA ASN A 6 -12.05 -17.84 -10.48
C ASN A 6 -11.29 -17.35 -11.71
N PRO A 7 -10.85 -16.07 -11.72
CA PRO A 7 -10.23 -15.47 -12.90
C PRO A 7 -8.94 -16.18 -13.29
N SER A 8 -8.65 -16.23 -14.58
CA SER A 8 -7.42 -16.78 -15.12
C SER A 8 -6.21 -15.90 -14.77
N LYS A 9 -4.99 -16.41 -14.98
CA LYS A 9 -3.77 -15.63 -14.78
C LYS A 9 -3.73 -14.40 -15.69
N GLU A 10 -4.13 -14.56 -16.94
CA GLU A 10 -4.18 -13.49 -17.93
C GLU A 10 -5.19 -12.39 -17.55
N GLU A 11 -6.30 -12.76 -16.92
CA GLU A 11 -7.28 -11.79 -16.42
C GLU A 11 -6.75 -10.98 -15.25
N TYR A 12 -6.01 -11.60 -14.32
CA TYR A 12 -5.32 -10.86 -13.27
C TYR A 12 -4.24 -9.92 -13.83
N GLU A 13 -3.42 -10.39 -14.77
CA GLU A 13 -2.37 -9.59 -15.39
C GLU A 13 -2.93 -8.38 -16.16
N ARG A 14 -4.09 -8.52 -16.82
CA ARG A 14 -4.77 -7.44 -17.54
C ARG A 14 -5.07 -6.24 -16.64
N VAL A 15 -5.42 -6.48 -15.39
CA VAL A 15 -5.69 -5.42 -14.40
C VAL A 15 -4.46 -5.11 -13.54
N GLY A 16 -3.27 -5.54 -13.95
CA GLY A 16 -2.00 -5.27 -13.25
C GLY A 16 -1.89 -5.97 -11.89
N MET A 17 -2.51 -7.15 -11.74
CA MET A 17 -2.40 -7.99 -10.54
C MET A 17 -1.63 -9.28 -10.88
N LYS A 18 -0.92 -9.82 -9.89
CA LYS A 18 -0.32 -11.16 -9.97
C LYS A 18 -1.30 -12.16 -9.34
N LYS A 19 -1.67 -13.21 -10.06
CA LYS A 19 -2.42 -14.33 -9.47
C LYS A 19 -1.48 -15.13 -8.57
N ILE A 20 -1.81 -15.27 -7.31
CA ILE A 20 -1.00 -15.98 -6.31
C ILE A 20 -1.63 -17.34 -6.00
N PHE A 21 -2.95 -17.41 -5.96
CA PHE A 21 -3.68 -18.60 -5.56
C PHE A 21 -4.39 -19.30 -6.71
N PRO A 22 -4.46 -20.64 -6.68
CA PRO A 22 -3.83 -21.54 -5.70
C PRO A 22 -2.30 -21.49 -5.77
N LEU A 23 -1.65 -21.79 -4.64
CA LEU A 23 -0.18 -21.85 -4.60
C LEU A 23 0.34 -22.91 -5.59
N GLU A 24 1.40 -22.57 -6.31
CA GLU A 24 2.11 -23.51 -7.16
C GLU A 24 2.88 -24.54 -6.30
N PRO A 25 3.11 -25.77 -6.77
CA PRO A 25 3.91 -26.76 -6.05
C PRO A 25 5.30 -26.19 -5.70
N GLY A 26 5.73 -26.37 -4.46
CA GLY A 26 7.01 -25.86 -3.97
C GLY A 26 7.01 -24.36 -3.61
N HIS A 27 5.84 -23.70 -3.64
CA HIS A 27 5.68 -22.34 -3.19
C HIS A 27 4.93 -22.28 -1.85
N LEU A 28 5.33 -21.33 -1.03
CA LEU A 28 4.68 -21.01 0.24
C LEU A 28 3.87 -19.72 0.11
N VAL A 29 3.00 -19.46 1.07
CA VAL A 29 2.31 -18.19 1.18
C VAL A 29 3.35 -17.06 1.22
N PRO A 30 3.28 -16.10 0.30
CA PRO A 30 4.25 -15.01 0.28
C PRO A 30 4.26 -14.22 1.59
N PRO A 31 5.42 -14.00 2.21
CA PRO A 31 5.52 -13.31 3.50
C PRO A 31 5.16 -11.83 3.44
N TRP A 32 5.17 -11.21 2.25
CA TRP A 32 4.74 -9.82 2.05
C TRP A 32 3.22 -9.61 2.02
N LEU A 33 2.42 -10.69 1.94
CA LEU A 33 0.97 -10.57 2.02
C LEU A 33 0.56 -10.10 3.41
N ASP A 34 -0.27 -9.03 3.47
CA ASP A 34 -0.69 -8.44 4.73
C ASP A 34 -1.18 -9.46 5.79
N PRO A 35 -2.06 -10.43 5.47
CA PRO A 35 -2.45 -11.41 6.46
C PRO A 35 -1.31 -12.35 6.90
N ALA A 36 -0.38 -12.68 6.02
CA ALA A 36 0.77 -13.52 6.37
C ALA A 36 1.76 -12.73 7.26
N PHE A 37 2.07 -11.49 6.87
CA PHE A 37 2.95 -10.62 7.64
C PHE A 37 2.41 -10.34 9.05
N LYS A 38 1.10 -10.06 9.18
CA LYS A 38 0.41 -9.92 10.47
C LYS A 38 0.46 -11.21 11.31
N ASN A 39 0.30 -12.37 10.67
CA ASN A 39 0.42 -13.66 11.35
C ASN A 39 1.83 -13.89 11.92
N ILE A 40 2.88 -13.60 11.11
CA ILE A 40 4.28 -13.66 11.55
C ILE A 40 4.50 -12.74 12.75
N ALA A 41 3.99 -11.51 12.70
CA ALA A 41 4.16 -10.50 13.75
C ALA A 41 3.48 -10.89 15.07
N ASN A 42 2.29 -11.47 15.02
CA ASN A 42 1.49 -11.80 16.20
C ASN A 42 1.87 -13.15 16.84
N ASP A 43 2.62 -13.99 16.16
CA ASP A 43 3.05 -15.28 16.69
C ASP A 43 4.26 -15.11 17.62
N LYS A 44 4.24 -15.81 18.75
CA LYS A 44 5.29 -15.70 19.78
C LYS A 44 6.66 -16.18 19.31
N MET A 45 6.70 -17.16 18.42
CA MET A 45 7.95 -17.74 17.90
C MET A 45 8.54 -16.80 16.83
N THR A 46 7.71 -16.28 15.95
CA THR A 46 8.17 -15.53 14.76
C THR A 46 8.18 -14.02 14.92
N ARG A 47 7.60 -13.44 15.99
CA ARG A 47 7.71 -12.00 16.24
C ARG A 47 9.16 -11.49 16.36
N ALA A 48 10.11 -12.37 16.65
CA ALA A 48 11.54 -12.08 16.63
C ALA A 48 12.02 -11.61 15.26
N TYR A 49 11.43 -12.11 14.18
CA TYR A 49 11.70 -11.65 12.82
C TYR A 49 11.33 -10.16 12.66
N ILE A 50 10.17 -9.75 13.13
CA ILE A 50 9.73 -8.32 13.09
C ILE A 50 10.67 -7.45 13.94
N ALA A 51 11.04 -7.91 15.15
CA ALA A 51 12.00 -7.20 15.97
C ALA A 51 13.35 -7.02 15.25
N LYS A 52 13.79 -8.06 14.53
CA LYS A 52 15.04 -8.03 13.77
C LYS A 52 14.98 -7.06 12.60
N LEU A 53 13.89 -7.07 11.81
CA LEU A 53 13.67 -6.09 10.75
C LEU A 53 13.78 -4.65 11.27
N ILE A 54 13.20 -4.38 12.44
CA ILE A 54 13.26 -3.05 13.08
C ILE A 54 14.70 -2.71 13.50
N CYS A 55 15.38 -3.61 14.22
CA CYS A 55 16.72 -3.34 14.77
C CYS A 55 17.80 -3.22 13.70
N LEU A 56 17.59 -3.80 12.51
CA LEU A 56 18.48 -3.64 11.37
C LEU A 56 18.41 -2.26 10.70
N VAL A 57 17.36 -1.50 10.98
CA VAL A 57 17.11 -0.16 10.40
C VAL A 57 17.21 0.92 11.48
N ILE A 58 16.63 0.67 12.64
CA ILE A 58 16.60 1.59 13.76
C ILE A 58 17.58 1.09 14.83
N PRO A 59 18.49 1.91 15.36
CA PRO A 59 19.53 1.49 16.33
C PRO A 59 18.92 1.21 17.71
N ILE A 60 18.21 0.10 17.84
CA ILE A 60 17.60 -0.39 19.09
C ILE A 60 18.23 -1.76 19.40
N ASP A 61 18.54 -2.02 20.68
CA ASP A 61 18.97 -3.34 21.08
C ASP A 61 17.89 -4.39 20.86
N PHE A 62 18.26 -5.47 20.19
CA PHE A 62 17.32 -6.53 19.78
C PHE A 62 16.63 -7.22 20.98
N ASN A 63 17.41 -7.59 22.00
CA ASN A 63 16.85 -8.28 23.14
C ASN A 63 15.94 -7.37 23.97
N TYR A 64 16.33 -6.10 24.08
CA TYR A 64 15.49 -5.09 24.73
C TYR A 64 14.16 -4.90 23.99
N LEU A 65 14.21 -4.72 22.66
CA LEU A 65 13.00 -4.57 21.87
C LEU A 65 12.12 -5.83 21.99
N LEU A 66 12.68 -7.02 21.79
CA LEU A 66 11.94 -8.28 21.83
C LEU A 66 11.25 -8.54 23.18
N ASP A 67 11.89 -8.12 24.30
CA ASP A 67 11.30 -8.23 25.66
C ASP A 67 10.15 -7.23 25.86
N LYS A 68 10.29 -6.00 25.37
CA LYS A 68 9.34 -4.91 25.66
C LYS A 68 8.26 -4.73 24.62
N MET A 69 8.46 -5.22 23.39
CA MET A 69 7.52 -4.95 22.30
C MET A 69 6.15 -5.58 22.51
N VAL A 70 5.13 -4.80 22.18
CA VAL A 70 3.76 -5.24 22.09
C VAL A 70 3.28 -4.95 20.67
N ILE A 71 2.73 -5.96 20.00
CA ILE A 71 2.04 -5.76 18.73
C ILE A 71 0.67 -5.18 19.02
N VAL A 72 0.41 -3.99 18.48
CA VAL A 72 -0.87 -3.30 18.66
C VAL A 72 -1.77 -3.67 17.49
N SER A 73 -2.88 -4.36 17.76
CA SER A 73 -3.89 -4.60 16.76
C SER A 73 -4.68 -3.31 16.50
N ASN A 74 -4.63 -2.81 15.28
CA ASN A 74 -5.37 -1.61 14.89
C ASN A 74 -6.82 -1.93 14.53
N ASN A 75 -7.62 -2.29 15.51
CA ASN A 75 -9.07 -2.15 15.42
C ASN A 75 -9.47 -0.74 15.88
N THR A 76 -8.97 0.30 15.24
CA THR A 76 -9.52 1.65 15.41
C THR A 76 -10.80 1.74 14.59
N GLN A 77 -11.89 1.15 15.12
CA GLN A 77 -13.25 1.51 14.75
C GLN A 77 -13.58 2.88 15.36
N GLU A 78 -13.07 3.94 14.79
CA GLU A 78 -13.61 5.30 15.00
C GLU A 78 -13.40 6.09 13.72
N GLY A 79 -14.36 5.96 12.81
CA GLY A 79 -14.46 6.75 11.60
C GLY A 79 -15.88 6.66 11.03
N SER A 80 -16.39 7.75 10.50
CA SER A 80 -17.67 7.77 9.80
C SER A 80 -17.62 6.81 8.60
N LEU A 81 -18.77 6.28 8.19
CA LEU A 81 -18.96 5.33 7.08
C LEU A 81 -18.32 5.73 5.72
N ASN A 82 -17.72 6.91 5.62
CA ASN A 82 -17.10 7.46 4.40
C ASN A 82 -15.58 7.65 4.51
N GLU A 83 -14.91 7.23 5.59
CA GLU A 83 -13.47 7.31 5.69
C GLU A 83 -12.83 6.00 5.22
N HIS A 84 -11.82 6.11 4.35
CA HIS A 84 -10.98 4.99 3.99
C HIS A 84 -10.37 4.40 5.27
N HIS A 85 -10.67 3.13 5.56
CA HIS A 85 -10.00 2.38 6.61
C HIS A 85 -8.53 2.21 6.20
N ASN A 86 -7.64 3.05 6.73
CA ASN A 86 -6.21 2.85 6.62
C ASN A 86 -5.83 1.78 7.66
N GLU A 87 -5.93 0.51 7.29
CA GLU A 87 -5.34 -0.57 8.06
C GLU A 87 -3.82 -0.45 7.98
N GLN A 88 -3.16 -0.44 9.12
CA GLN A 88 -1.71 -0.52 9.23
C GLN A 88 -1.30 -1.99 9.23
N ASP A 89 -0.16 -2.31 8.61
CA ASP A 89 0.25 -3.72 8.52
C ASP A 89 0.65 -4.25 9.91
N VAL A 90 1.69 -3.68 10.52
CA VAL A 90 2.14 -4.08 11.87
C VAL A 90 2.57 -2.85 12.66
N VAL A 91 2.01 -2.66 13.85
CA VAL A 91 2.43 -1.62 14.79
C VAL A 91 3.06 -2.22 16.02
N VAL A 92 4.30 -1.87 16.27
CA VAL A 92 5.06 -2.24 17.46
C VAL A 92 5.06 -1.06 18.42
N SER A 93 4.67 -1.30 19.68
CA SER A 93 4.69 -0.30 20.73
C SER A 93 5.54 -0.78 21.89
N PHE A 94 6.40 0.08 22.42
CA PHE A 94 7.17 -0.13 23.65
C PHE A 94 7.55 1.24 24.22
N ASP A 95 7.62 1.33 25.54
CA ASP A 95 7.87 2.58 26.26
C ASP A 95 7.02 3.76 25.75
N ASN A 96 7.67 4.83 25.27
CA ASN A 96 7.03 6.00 24.66
C ASN A 96 7.14 6.01 23.13
N MET A 97 7.54 4.89 22.50
CA MET A 97 7.77 4.76 21.08
C MET A 97 6.71 3.89 20.42
N ARG A 98 6.33 4.23 19.21
CA ARG A 98 5.62 3.39 18.26
C ARG A 98 6.38 3.31 16.94
N ILE A 99 6.47 2.11 16.41
CA ILE A 99 7.05 1.85 15.11
C ILE A 99 5.99 1.15 14.26
N ASN A 100 5.63 1.78 13.16
CA ASN A 100 4.78 1.18 12.15
C ASN A 100 5.65 0.52 11.08
N VAL A 101 5.37 -0.73 10.74
CA VAL A 101 6.05 -1.45 9.66
C VAL A 101 5.02 -1.72 8.57
N GLU A 102 5.19 -1.09 7.42
CA GLU A 102 4.32 -1.20 6.24
C GLU A 102 5.05 -1.90 5.11
N VAL A 103 4.39 -2.86 4.46
CA VAL A 103 4.92 -3.58 3.30
C VAL A 103 4.13 -3.17 2.05
N SER A 104 4.82 -2.56 1.08
CA SER A 104 4.21 -2.00 -0.13
C SER A 104 4.85 -2.56 -1.39
N MET A 105 4.18 -3.50 -2.05
CA MET A 105 4.75 -4.21 -3.20
C MET A 105 4.42 -3.58 -4.56
N ASN A 106 3.44 -2.67 -4.64
CA ASN A 106 2.98 -2.05 -5.89
C ASN A 106 2.53 -0.59 -5.65
N ASN A 107 2.29 0.18 -6.74
CA ASN A 107 1.68 1.52 -6.72
C ASN A 107 2.45 2.59 -5.92
N LYS A 108 3.66 2.91 -6.39
CA LYS A 108 4.56 3.91 -5.78
C LYS A 108 3.84 5.18 -5.28
N ASP A 109 3.16 5.89 -6.16
CA ASP A 109 2.61 7.23 -5.85
C ASP A 109 1.45 7.18 -4.84
N GLU A 110 0.63 6.14 -4.91
CA GLU A 110 -0.48 5.92 -3.98
C GLU A 110 0.04 5.53 -2.60
N ASN A 111 0.99 4.60 -2.55
CA ASN A 111 1.56 4.11 -1.30
C ASN A 111 2.36 5.18 -0.56
N ILE A 112 3.12 6.02 -1.26
CA ILE A 112 3.83 7.14 -0.60
C ILE A 112 2.84 8.05 0.14
N ARG A 113 1.70 8.40 -0.51
CA ARG A 113 0.65 9.22 0.13
C ARG A 113 -0.03 8.49 1.28
N LYS A 114 -0.41 7.22 1.09
CA LYS A 114 -1.01 6.36 2.11
C LYS A 114 -0.10 6.28 3.33
N ASN A 115 1.17 5.91 3.13
CA ASN A 115 2.13 5.73 4.20
C ASN A 115 2.36 7.02 4.99
N LEU A 116 2.48 8.17 4.30
CA LEU A 116 2.61 9.47 4.96
C LEU A 116 1.39 9.81 5.83
N ILE A 117 0.17 9.66 5.28
CA ILE A 117 -1.07 9.95 6.01
C ILE A 117 -1.22 9.01 7.22
N THR A 118 -0.95 7.72 7.03
CA THR A 118 -1.03 6.71 8.09
C THR A 118 -0.07 7.05 9.24
N TRP A 119 1.16 7.39 8.92
CA TRP A 119 2.17 7.79 9.90
C TRP A 119 1.78 9.05 10.69
N LEU A 120 1.30 10.11 10.01
CA LEU A 120 0.84 11.34 10.66
C LEU A 120 -0.37 11.10 11.57
N LYS A 121 -1.34 10.27 11.15
CA LYS A 121 -2.48 9.87 11.99
C LYS A 121 -1.99 9.11 13.23
N GLN A 122 -1.06 8.18 13.07
CA GLN A 122 -0.51 7.42 14.18
C GLN A 122 0.21 8.33 15.19
N ALA A 123 1.06 9.24 14.72
CA ALA A 123 1.74 10.21 15.56
C ALA A 123 0.74 11.05 16.38
N GLY A 124 -0.32 11.56 15.73
CA GLY A 124 -1.39 12.29 16.39
C GLY A 124 -2.11 11.47 17.46
N ASN A 125 -2.39 10.20 17.19
CA ASN A 125 -3.10 9.31 18.11
C ASN A 125 -2.28 8.87 19.34
N MET A 126 -0.98 9.15 19.38
CA MET A 126 -0.15 8.86 20.54
C MET A 126 -0.35 9.88 21.69
N TYR A 127 -0.92 11.05 21.40
CA TYR A 127 -1.17 12.10 22.38
C TYR A 127 -2.61 12.08 22.85
N LYS A 128 -2.80 12.05 24.19
CA LYS A 128 -4.13 12.23 24.80
C LYS A 128 -4.32 13.70 25.12
N VAL A 129 -5.54 14.18 25.04
CA VAL A 129 -5.91 15.57 25.38
C VAL A 129 -5.48 15.93 26.80
N SER A 130 -5.52 14.96 27.74
CA SER A 130 -5.12 15.13 29.14
C SER A 130 -3.60 15.34 29.34
N ASP A 131 -2.78 14.77 28.44
CA ASP A 131 -1.33 14.73 28.64
C ASP A 131 -0.61 15.99 28.11
N GLY A 132 -1.26 16.74 27.22
CA GLY A 132 -0.65 17.81 26.46
C GLY A 132 0.51 17.27 25.62
N TYR A 133 1.37 18.17 25.12
CA TYR A 133 2.54 17.80 24.29
C TYR A 133 3.85 17.83 25.08
N LYS A 134 3.81 17.69 26.41
CA LYS A 134 4.97 17.83 27.30
C LYS A 134 5.86 16.60 27.32
N ILE A 135 5.28 15.41 27.08
CA ILE A 135 6.02 14.15 27.07
C ILE A 135 6.29 13.80 25.60
N PRO A 136 7.56 13.71 25.18
CA PRO A 136 7.90 13.29 23.83
C PRO A 136 7.31 11.90 23.52
N ARG A 137 6.70 11.77 22.35
CA ARG A 137 6.19 10.51 21.82
C ARG A 137 6.89 10.24 20.49
N ILE A 138 7.69 9.19 20.46
CA ILE A 138 8.47 8.83 19.29
C ILE A 138 7.61 7.97 18.38
N CYS A 139 7.44 8.40 17.15
CA CYS A 139 6.66 7.69 16.12
C CYS A 139 7.51 7.51 14.88
N HIS A 140 8.08 6.33 14.71
CA HIS A 140 8.82 5.97 13.52
C HIS A 140 7.96 5.10 12.59
N GLN A 141 8.29 5.10 11.30
CA GLN A 141 7.69 4.22 10.32
C GLN A 141 8.79 3.58 9.47
N ILE A 142 8.67 2.28 9.23
CA ILE A 142 9.48 1.54 8.27
C ILE A 142 8.59 1.19 7.09
N CYS A 143 8.87 1.77 5.92
CA CYS A 143 8.22 1.46 4.66
C CYS A 143 9.09 0.48 3.89
N ILE A 144 8.66 -0.77 3.78
CA ILE A 144 9.34 -1.82 3.01
C ILE A 144 8.71 -1.82 1.61
N GLU A 145 9.51 -1.48 0.59
CA GLU A 145 8.96 -1.08 -0.71
C GLU A 145 9.61 -1.84 -1.86
N ASN A 146 8.80 -2.37 -2.77
CA ASN A 146 9.26 -2.94 -4.04
C ASN A 146 9.27 -1.88 -5.16
N TYR A 147 9.62 -0.66 -4.83
CA TYR A 147 9.84 0.46 -5.74
C TYR A 147 10.82 1.46 -5.12
N ASN A 148 11.45 2.28 -5.95
CA ASN A 148 12.40 3.28 -5.48
C ASN A 148 11.66 4.61 -5.20
N ALA A 149 11.39 4.91 -3.93
CA ALA A 149 10.68 6.11 -3.51
C ALA A 149 11.50 7.39 -3.80
N PHE A 150 12.81 7.35 -3.61
CA PHE A 150 13.71 8.50 -3.65
C PHE A 150 14.65 8.54 -4.87
N ASN A 151 14.55 7.57 -5.77
CA ASN A 151 15.42 7.44 -6.96
C ASN A 151 16.93 7.45 -6.60
N ASN A 152 17.31 6.71 -5.57
CA ASN A 152 18.70 6.50 -5.14
C ASN A 152 19.03 5.00 -5.08
N ASP A 153 20.33 4.67 -4.90
CA ASP A 153 20.81 3.29 -4.87
C ASP A 153 20.98 2.75 -3.44
N LEU A 154 20.45 3.44 -2.42
CA LEU A 154 20.54 3.01 -1.02
C LEU A 154 19.48 1.95 -0.73
N LEU A 155 19.88 0.91 0.03
CA LEU A 155 18.91 -0.06 0.55
C LEU A 155 17.96 0.59 1.56
N VAL A 156 18.49 1.45 2.44
CA VAL A 156 17.71 2.18 3.44
C VAL A 156 17.92 3.68 3.26
N THR A 157 16.82 4.43 3.20
CA THR A 157 16.81 5.89 3.16
C THR A 157 16.01 6.44 4.35
N GLU A 158 16.59 7.38 5.09
CA GLU A 158 15.89 8.10 6.16
C GLU A 158 15.24 9.37 5.62
N ALA A 159 13.96 9.58 5.94
CA ALA A 159 13.21 10.80 5.67
C ALA A 159 12.85 11.49 6.99
N LYS A 160 13.26 12.76 7.13
CA LYS A 160 13.08 13.57 8.35
C LYS A 160 12.44 14.92 8.02
N LEU A 161 11.84 15.54 9.03
CA LEU A 161 11.38 16.92 8.95
C LEU A 161 12.55 17.86 9.15
N VAL A 162 12.84 18.72 8.16
CA VAL A 162 13.97 19.64 8.18
C VAL A 162 13.57 21.06 7.81
N ASP A 163 14.29 22.05 8.31
CA ASP A 163 14.21 23.43 7.83
C ASP A 163 14.97 23.57 6.49
N VAL A 164 14.25 23.97 5.47
CA VAL A 164 14.81 24.18 4.12
C VAL A 164 15.13 25.66 3.84
N SER A 165 14.73 26.59 4.72
CA SER A 165 14.78 28.04 4.47
C SER A 165 16.20 28.55 4.31
N THR A 166 17.13 28.02 5.10
CA THR A 166 18.54 28.43 5.12
C THR A 166 19.43 27.62 4.17
N GLY A 167 18.92 26.52 3.65
CA GLY A 167 19.69 25.53 2.88
C GLY A 167 20.59 24.62 3.75
N ASN A 168 20.56 24.76 5.07
CA ASN A 168 21.36 23.93 5.99
C ASN A 168 20.68 22.62 6.38
N TYR A 169 19.38 22.46 6.06
CA TYR A 169 18.59 21.25 6.34
C TYR A 169 18.65 20.81 7.80
N GLU A 170 18.50 21.75 8.74
CA GLU A 170 18.50 21.45 10.17
C GLU A 170 17.28 20.60 10.53
N VAL A 171 17.52 19.48 11.22
CA VAL A 171 16.47 18.55 11.66
C VAL A 171 15.61 19.19 12.74
N LEU A 172 14.29 19.23 12.51
CA LEU A 172 13.34 19.82 13.45
C LEU A 172 13.21 18.96 14.73
N THR A 173 13.13 17.65 14.56
CA THR A 173 13.07 16.66 15.65
C THR A 173 13.38 15.27 15.11
N ASP A 174 13.97 14.41 15.93
CA ASP A 174 14.17 13.00 15.66
C ASP A 174 13.03 12.12 16.20
N ASP A 175 11.96 12.70 16.75
CA ASP A 175 10.80 11.95 17.24
C ASP A 175 9.99 11.33 16.09
N TYR A 176 10.13 11.87 14.88
CA TYR A 176 9.36 11.47 13.69
C TYR A 176 10.29 11.20 12.53
N ILE A 177 10.52 9.90 12.25
CA ILE A 177 11.38 9.46 11.14
C ILE A 177 10.65 8.40 10.34
N GLN A 178 10.70 8.51 9.01
CA GLN A 178 10.36 7.41 8.11
C GLN A 178 11.65 6.80 7.57
N TYR A 179 11.72 5.48 7.61
CA TYR A 179 12.76 4.66 7.00
C TYR A 179 12.17 3.95 5.79
N HIS A 180 12.74 4.15 4.64
CA HIS A 180 12.32 3.52 3.40
C HIS A 180 13.34 2.45 3.02
N VAL A 181 12.90 1.18 3.03
CA VAL A 181 13.71 0.03 2.64
C VAL A 181 13.34 -0.38 1.23
N ASN A 182 14.21 -0.10 0.28
CA ASN A 182 14.00 -0.39 -1.13
C ASN A 182 14.46 -1.81 -1.49
N LEU A 183 13.53 -2.74 -1.61
CA LEU A 183 13.81 -4.14 -1.94
C LEU A 183 14.45 -4.32 -3.32
N ASN A 184 14.28 -3.37 -4.25
CA ASN A 184 14.94 -3.42 -5.56
C ASN A 184 16.45 -3.18 -5.49
N ASN A 185 16.93 -2.61 -4.39
CA ASN A 185 18.35 -2.36 -4.15
C ASN A 185 19.03 -3.50 -3.36
N LEU A 186 18.32 -4.58 -3.07
CA LEU A 186 18.93 -5.81 -2.55
C LEU A 186 19.91 -6.40 -3.58
N ARG A 187 21.10 -6.78 -3.12
CA ARG A 187 22.12 -7.36 -4.00
C ARG A 187 21.66 -8.73 -4.51
N LYS A 188 21.88 -8.97 -5.80
CA LYS A 188 21.60 -10.26 -6.47
C LYS A 188 22.87 -11.13 -6.48
N VAL A 189 23.26 -11.61 -5.31
CA VAL A 189 24.43 -12.47 -5.08
C VAL A 189 23.98 -13.76 -4.38
N CYS A 190 24.91 -14.70 -4.17
CA CYS A 190 24.60 -15.89 -3.38
C CYS A 190 24.19 -15.50 -1.95
N TYR A 191 23.25 -16.24 -1.34
CA TYR A 191 22.68 -15.88 -0.03
C TYR A 191 23.70 -15.80 1.09
N ASN A 192 24.78 -16.59 1.03
CA ASN A 192 25.89 -16.55 1.98
C ASN A 192 26.79 -15.28 1.85
N GLU A 193 26.64 -14.50 0.80
CA GLU A 193 27.34 -13.23 0.59
C GLU A 193 26.53 -12.01 0.99
N LEU A 194 25.25 -12.21 1.36
CA LEU A 194 24.37 -11.16 1.82
C LEU A 194 24.79 -10.70 3.23
N SER A 195 24.75 -9.40 3.45
CA SER A 195 24.80 -8.84 4.81
C SER A 195 23.56 -9.25 5.60
N GLU A 196 23.60 -9.14 6.92
CA GLU A 196 22.49 -9.50 7.78
C GLU A 196 21.19 -8.74 7.38
N ILE A 197 21.27 -7.45 7.17
CA ILE A 197 20.11 -6.65 6.74
C ILE A 197 19.56 -7.13 5.39
N GLU A 198 20.41 -7.38 4.41
CA GLU A 198 19.97 -7.88 3.11
C GLU A 198 19.31 -9.25 3.22
N LYS A 199 19.86 -10.16 4.04
CA LYS A 199 19.34 -11.50 4.24
C LYS A 199 17.90 -11.46 4.81
N TYR A 200 17.66 -10.65 5.85
CA TYR A 200 16.36 -10.53 6.47
C TYR A 200 15.31 -9.89 5.56
N TYR A 201 15.68 -8.87 4.80
CA TYR A 201 14.77 -8.24 3.84
C TYR A 201 14.57 -9.06 2.57
N THR A 202 15.54 -9.90 2.18
CA THR A 202 15.41 -10.84 1.04
C THR A 202 14.33 -11.88 1.32
N LEU A 203 14.13 -12.33 2.56
CA LEU A 203 13.06 -13.28 2.89
C LEU A 203 11.69 -12.74 2.43
N LEU A 204 11.45 -11.44 2.54
CA LEU A 204 10.19 -10.82 2.08
C LEU A 204 9.99 -10.85 0.57
N THR A 205 11.00 -11.20 -0.22
CA THR A 205 10.90 -11.24 -1.69
C THR A 205 10.74 -12.64 -2.26
N LEU A 206 10.78 -13.66 -1.40
CA LEU A 206 10.78 -15.07 -1.80
C LEU A 206 9.49 -15.76 -1.38
N ASP A 207 9.04 -16.68 -2.23
CA ASP A 207 7.91 -17.59 -1.98
C ASP A 207 8.23 -19.05 -2.34
N GLU A 208 9.37 -19.31 -3.00
CA GLU A 208 9.85 -20.65 -3.32
C GLU A 208 10.50 -21.29 -2.09
N GLU A 209 9.99 -22.46 -1.66
CA GLU A 209 10.45 -23.13 -0.42
C GLU A 209 11.94 -23.45 -0.43
N ASP A 210 12.46 -23.97 -1.53
CA ASP A 210 13.90 -24.33 -1.62
C ASP A 210 14.80 -23.10 -1.46
N LYS A 211 14.43 -21.97 -2.06
CA LYS A 211 15.18 -20.70 -1.92
C LYS A 211 15.10 -20.12 -0.51
N LEU A 212 13.92 -20.22 0.11
CA LEU A 212 13.74 -19.82 1.50
C LEU A 212 14.61 -20.65 2.44
N LEU A 213 14.66 -21.97 2.26
CA LEU A 213 15.49 -22.86 3.07
C LEU A 213 16.98 -22.59 2.86
N GLU A 214 17.41 -22.32 1.64
CA GLU A 214 18.80 -21.92 1.34
C GLU A 214 19.16 -20.60 2.04
N LEU A 215 18.28 -19.58 1.96
CA LEU A 215 18.48 -18.28 2.59
C LEU A 215 18.62 -18.41 4.12
N CYS A 216 17.86 -19.30 4.75
CA CYS A 216 17.75 -19.40 6.20
C CYS A 216 18.87 -20.25 6.85
N GLN A 217 19.79 -20.84 6.09
CA GLN A 217 20.83 -21.68 6.64
C GLN A 217 21.60 -21.00 7.78
N GLY A 218 21.56 -21.64 8.96
CA GLY A 218 22.28 -21.20 10.16
C GLY A 218 21.65 -20.01 10.92
N ASP A 219 20.41 -19.64 10.60
CA ASP A 219 19.69 -18.56 11.26
C ASP A 219 18.33 -19.08 11.80
N GLU A 220 18.25 -19.24 13.11
CA GLU A 220 17.05 -19.78 13.78
C GLU A 220 15.82 -18.90 13.59
N ILE A 221 15.97 -17.57 13.63
CA ILE A 221 14.84 -16.63 13.48
C ILE A 221 14.22 -16.73 12.08
N LEU A 222 15.08 -16.82 11.06
CA LEU A 222 14.61 -17.01 9.68
C LEU A 222 13.98 -18.38 9.50
N MET A 223 14.57 -19.45 10.08
CA MET A 223 14.02 -20.81 10.03
C MET A 223 12.65 -20.89 10.67
N ASP A 224 12.47 -20.35 11.88
CA ASP A 224 11.17 -20.29 12.55
C ASP A 224 10.12 -19.56 11.70
N THR A 225 10.55 -18.50 11.00
CA THR A 225 9.67 -17.74 10.11
C THR A 225 9.24 -18.57 8.90
N VAL A 226 10.15 -19.32 8.29
CA VAL A 226 9.84 -20.21 7.16
C VAL A 226 8.95 -21.37 7.61
N ASP A 227 9.19 -21.94 8.78
CA ASP A 227 8.32 -22.99 9.34
C ASP A 227 6.90 -22.45 9.59
N LYS A 228 6.76 -21.22 10.04
CA LYS A 228 5.45 -20.55 10.14
C LYS A 228 4.79 -20.38 8.78
N LEU A 229 5.53 -19.98 7.74
CA LEU A 229 5.01 -19.90 6.37
C LEU A 229 4.52 -21.27 5.88
N LYS A 230 5.25 -22.37 6.16
CA LYS A 230 4.81 -23.73 5.85
C LYS A 230 3.51 -24.10 6.55
N ILE A 231 3.39 -23.79 7.84
CA ILE A 231 2.17 -24.03 8.58
C ILE A 231 0.99 -23.31 7.95
N MET A 232 1.14 -22.00 7.64
CA MET A 232 0.11 -21.20 6.99
C MET A 232 -0.24 -21.72 5.59
N SER A 233 0.75 -22.18 4.82
CA SER A 233 0.56 -22.71 3.47
C SER A 233 -0.19 -24.05 3.46
N ASN A 234 -0.16 -24.79 4.55
CA ASN A 234 -0.91 -26.05 4.74
C ASN A 234 -2.25 -25.86 5.46
N ASP A 235 -2.57 -24.65 5.92
CA ASP A 235 -3.85 -24.32 6.53
C ASP A 235 -4.89 -24.01 5.44
N THR A 236 -5.78 -24.97 5.20
CA THR A 236 -6.80 -24.86 4.15
C THR A 236 -7.75 -23.69 4.37
N GLU A 237 -8.13 -23.38 5.62
CA GLU A 237 -9.03 -22.25 5.91
C GLU A 237 -8.32 -20.92 5.64
N PHE A 238 -7.07 -20.81 6.04
CA PHE A 238 -6.26 -19.63 5.80
C PHE A 238 -6.05 -19.39 4.30
N ILE A 239 -5.64 -20.43 3.56
CA ILE A 239 -5.46 -20.34 2.09
C ILE A 239 -6.77 -19.95 1.39
N THR A 240 -7.90 -20.58 1.74
CA THR A 240 -9.21 -20.25 1.15
C THR A 240 -9.58 -18.79 1.43
N SER A 241 -9.29 -18.28 2.64
CA SER A 241 -9.55 -16.88 2.97
C SER A 241 -8.71 -15.90 2.13
N LEU A 242 -7.45 -16.23 1.88
CA LEU A 242 -6.56 -15.44 1.03
C LEU A 242 -6.99 -15.47 -0.45
N GLU A 243 -7.37 -16.62 -0.95
CA GLU A 243 -7.90 -16.79 -2.31
C GLU A 243 -9.15 -15.94 -2.52
N ASN A 244 -10.11 -16.03 -1.59
CA ASN A 244 -11.32 -15.21 -1.63
C ASN A 244 -11.00 -13.71 -1.62
N LYS A 245 -10.09 -13.27 -0.74
CA LYS A 245 -9.65 -11.87 -0.69
C LYS A 245 -9.02 -11.42 -2.00
N GLN A 246 -8.18 -12.24 -2.62
CA GLN A 246 -7.60 -11.93 -3.92
C GLN A 246 -8.65 -11.80 -5.03
N ILE A 247 -9.68 -12.65 -5.01
CA ILE A 247 -10.82 -12.57 -5.95
C ILE A 247 -11.62 -11.28 -5.71
N GLU A 248 -11.88 -10.93 -4.45
CA GLU A 248 -12.58 -9.68 -4.10
C GLU A 248 -11.83 -8.44 -4.58
N GLU A 249 -10.51 -8.39 -4.37
CA GLU A 249 -9.65 -7.30 -4.85
C GLU A 249 -9.67 -7.19 -6.39
N TYR A 250 -9.64 -8.32 -7.09
CA TYR A 250 -9.79 -8.36 -8.54
C TYR A 250 -11.15 -7.80 -8.98
N CYS A 251 -12.24 -8.27 -8.40
CA CYS A 251 -13.59 -7.79 -8.72
C CYS A 251 -13.75 -6.29 -8.45
N HIS A 252 -13.20 -5.82 -7.35
CA HIS A 252 -13.21 -4.39 -7.03
C HIS A 252 -12.46 -3.55 -8.08
N LYS A 253 -11.30 -4.03 -8.53
CA LYS A 253 -10.51 -3.35 -9.54
C LYS A 253 -11.22 -3.27 -10.88
N ILE A 254 -11.85 -4.35 -11.33
CA ILE A 254 -12.70 -4.36 -12.54
C ILE A 254 -13.85 -3.35 -12.40
N ALA A 255 -14.55 -3.34 -11.26
CA ALA A 255 -15.64 -2.41 -11.04
C ALA A 255 -15.20 -0.93 -11.09
N LEU A 256 -13.99 -0.63 -10.61
CA LEU A 256 -13.41 0.72 -10.71
C LEU A 256 -13.07 1.09 -12.16
N GLU A 257 -12.47 0.17 -12.92
CA GLU A 257 -12.17 0.39 -14.35
C GLU A 257 -13.43 0.64 -15.17
N ASP A 258 -14.47 -0.18 -14.95
CA ASP A 258 -15.77 -0.01 -15.60
C ASP A 258 -16.44 1.32 -15.26
N ALA A 259 -16.37 1.74 -13.98
CA ALA A 259 -16.92 3.02 -13.53
C ALA A 259 -16.17 4.21 -14.15
N GLU A 260 -14.83 4.12 -14.25
CA GLU A 260 -14.01 5.14 -14.88
C GLU A 260 -14.28 5.26 -16.38
N GLU A 261 -14.40 4.13 -17.07
CA GLU A 261 -14.72 4.13 -18.50
C GLU A 261 -16.10 4.72 -18.77
N LYS A 262 -17.10 4.33 -17.96
CA LYS A 262 -18.45 4.87 -18.03
C LYS A 262 -18.47 6.38 -17.80
N GLY A 263 -17.78 6.85 -16.75
CA GLY A 263 -17.65 8.28 -16.45
C GLY A 263 -16.99 9.04 -17.59
N LYS A 264 -15.93 8.49 -18.21
CA LYS A 264 -15.30 9.08 -19.40
C LYS A 264 -16.25 9.17 -20.60
N GLN A 265 -17.08 8.13 -20.83
CA GLN A 265 -18.05 8.11 -21.90
C GLN A 265 -19.17 9.14 -21.68
N GLU A 266 -19.71 9.20 -20.46
CA GLU A 266 -20.74 10.17 -20.05
C GLU A 266 -20.22 11.60 -20.15
N GLY A 267 -19.04 11.90 -19.59
CA GLY A 267 -18.44 13.23 -19.66
C GLY A 267 -18.11 13.66 -21.09
N LYS A 268 -17.70 12.72 -21.97
CA LYS A 268 -17.46 12.99 -23.38
C LYS A 268 -18.76 13.27 -24.14
N ALA A 269 -19.85 12.60 -23.79
CA ALA A 269 -21.17 12.82 -24.38
C ALA A 269 -21.74 14.17 -23.92
N GLU A 270 -21.62 14.50 -22.64
CA GLU A 270 -22.06 15.77 -22.05
C GLU A 270 -21.26 16.96 -22.64
N GLY A 271 -19.91 16.86 -22.68
CA GLY A 271 -19.06 17.90 -23.28
C GLY A 271 -19.40 18.15 -24.76
N LYS A 272 -19.69 17.13 -25.55
CA LYS A 272 -20.17 17.29 -26.93
C LYS A 272 -21.52 17.97 -27.02
N LYS A 273 -22.42 17.70 -26.07
CA LYS A 273 -23.74 18.34 -26.02
C LYS A 273 -23.59 19.82 -25.68
N ASP A 274 -22.78 20.13 -24.68
CA ASP A 274 -22.51 21.52 -24.27
C ASP A 274 -21.87 22.34 -25.38
N GLU A 275 -20.89 21.77 -26.08
CA GLU A 275 -20.27 22.41 -27.25
C GLU A 275 -21.30 22.75 -28.33
N LYS A 276 -22.20 21.84 -28.66
CA LYS A 276 -23.29 22.08 -29.62
C LYS A 276 -24.22 23.19 -29.17
N LEU A 277 -24.59 23.21 -27.87
CA LEU A 277 -25.42 24.26 -27.29
C LEU A 277 -24.73 25.62 -27.32
N GLU A 278 -23.42 25.68 -27.03
CA GLU A 278 -22.63 26.90 -27.12
C GLU A 278 -22.55 27.45 -28.57
N ILE A 279 -22.27 26.54 -29.53
CA ILE A 279 -22.26 26.90 -30.95
C ILE A 279 -23.64 27.43 -31.35
N ALA A 280 -24.74 26.78 -30.99
CA ALA A 280 -26.08 27.23 -31.29
C ALA A 280 -26.37 28.62 -30.69
N LYS A 281 -26.03 28.84 -29.40
CA LYS A 281 -26.19 30.17 -28.76
C LYS A 281 -25.39 31.28 -29.44
N LYS A 282 -24.14 31.00 -29.82
CA LYS A 282 -23.31 31.96 -30.57
C LYS A 282 -23.89 32.29 -31.95
N SER A 283 -24.35 31.25 -32.65
CA SER A 283 -24.95 31.39 -33.99
C SER A 283 -26.29 32.16 -33.95
N LEU A 284 -27.14 31.94 -32.94
CA LEU A 284 -28.36 32.72 -32.72
C LEU A 284 -28.05 34.21 -32.51
N LYS A 285 -27.02 34.54 -31.69
CA LYS A 285 -26.58 35.92 -31.44
C LYS A 285 -26.08 36.59 -32.70
N GLN A 286 -25.56 35.86 -33.67
CA GLN A 286 -25.10 36.37 -34.96
C GLN A 286 -26.22 36.46 -35.99
N GLY A 287 -27.46 36.07 -35.67
CA GLY A 287 -28.62 36.19 -36.54
C GLY A 287 -28.69 35.09 -37.63
N LEU A 288 -28.00 33.96 -37.44
CA LEU A 288 -28.10 32.85 -38.40
C LEU A 288 -29.52 32.22 -38.38
N ASP A 289 -29.92 31.70 -39.55
CA ASP A 289 -31.20 30.99 -39.70
C ASP A 289 -31.21 29.67 -38.85
N ILE A 290 -32.34 29.38 -38.24
CA ILE A 290 -32.49 28.23 -37.32
C ILE A 290 -32.21 26.88 -38.01
N ASN A 291 -32.61 26.76 -39.31
CA ASN A 291 -32.36 25.52 -40.06
C ASN A 291 -30.86 25.34 -40.33
N VAL A 292 -30.14 26.43 -40.54
CA VAL A 292 -28.68 26.40 -40.69
C VAL A 292 -28.02 25.99 -39.35
N ILE A 293 -28.45 26.55 -38.23
CA ILE A 293 -27.96 26.20 -36.89
C ILE A 293 -28.22 24.72 -36.60
N SER A 294 -29.42 24.22 -36.87
CA SER A 294 -29.76 22.82 -36.73
C SER A 294 -28.84 21.91 -37.57
N THR A 295 -28.56 22.29 -38.80
CA THR A 295 -27.67 21.54 -39.70
C THR A 295 -26.23 21.47 -39.16
N ILE A 296 -25.72 22.57 -38.63
CA ILE A 296 -24.33 22.66 -38.12
C ILE A 296 -24.16 21.93 -36.78
N THR A 297 -25.13 22.07 -35.86
CA THR A 297 -25.03 21.55 -34.51
C THR A 297 -25.61 20.16 -34.36
N GLY A 298 -26.56 19.79 -35.27
CA GLY A 298 -27.35 18.57 -35.15
C GLY A 298 -28.37 18.61 -34.00
N LEU A 299 -28.68 19.80 -33.47
CA LEU A 299 -29.76 20.04 -32.50
C LEU A 299 -31.09 20.14 -33.25
N SER A 300 -32.16 19.72 -32.60
CA SER A 300 -33.50 19.90 -33.13
C SER A 300 -33.91 21.39 -33.11
N ILE A 301 -34.88 21.74 -33.95
CA ILE A 301 -35.40 23.11 -34.01
C ILE A 301 -36.00 23.54 -32.66
N ASP A 302 -36.62 22.58 -31.94
CA ASP A 302 -37.22 22.82 -30.61
C ASP A 302 -36.14 23.14 -29.57
N GLU A 303 -35.05 22.34 -29.51
CA GLU A 303 -33.91 22.63 -28.64
C GLU A 303 -33.27 23.98 -28.91
N ILE A 304 -33.16 24.39 -30.19
CA ILE A 304 -32.63 25.69 -30.57
C ILE A 304 -33.58 26.83 -30.17
N ASN A 305 -34.90 26.61 -30.28
CA ASN A 305 -35.87 27.62 -29.85
C ASN A 305 -35.88 27.85 -28.35
N GLU A 306 -35.64 26.81 -27.51
CA GLU A 306 -35.48 26.96 -26.09
C GLU A 306 -34.27 27.79 -25.68
N LEU A 307 -33.27 27.92 -26.56
CA LEU A 307 -32.08 28.77 -26.31
C LEU A 307 -32.28 30.25 -26.60
N LYS A 308 -33.45 30.65 -27.13
CA LYS A 308 -33.76 32.07 -27.49
C LYS A 308 -34.25 32.92 -26.33
N VAL A 309 -34.22 32.39 -25.08
CA VAL A 309 -34.66 33.12 -23.86
C VAL A 309 -33.62 34.10 -23.37
#